data_b514812679ed59d8b970493c9f48d4d1
#
_entry.id   b514812679ed59d8b970493c9f48d4d1
#
_cell.length_a   1.000
_cell.length_b   1.000
_cell.length_c   1.000
_cell.angle_alpha   90.00
_cell.angle_beta   90.00
_cell.angle_gamma   90.00
#
_symmetry.space_group_name_H-M   'P 1'
#
loop_
_entity.id
_entity.type
_entity.pdbx_description
1 polymer ?
#
loop_
_entity_poly.entity_id
_entity_poly.type
_entity_poly.pdbx_seq_one_letter_code
_entity_poly.pdbx_strand_id
1 'polypeptide(L)'
;GITLGKGIDALQEKYLQNGFLTESYMIEVLSSELLLKSYRAYTEWVVVHRNLHVARLHFLGTGISETSEQKISSRLRLANLPMLLQELALPVTCNTAYCMIPKKSVVFYAELTKDPFTKCAGICLGCGRRDCPNRMEEKENFPLRFADMTDRPLSYGYARIFSKSTDENGR
;
A
#
# COMPACT_ATOMS: atom_id res chain seq x y z
N GLY A 1 -6.93 -3.91 -1.25
CA GLY A 1 -6.04 -3.73 -0.10
C GLY A 1 -4.93 -4.76 -0.06
N ILE A 2 -3.94 -4.48 0.73
CA ILE A 2 -2.76 -5.35 0.95
C ILE A 2 -2.53 -5.44 2.46
N THR A 3 -2.17 -6.63 2.98
CA THR A 3 -1.76 -6.81 4.37
C THR A 3 -0.64 -7.84 4.46
N LEU A 4 0.36 -7.58 5.30
CA LEU A 4 1.40 -8.54 5.66
C LEU A 4 0.98 -9.49 6.79
N GLY A 5 -0.20 -9.24 7.38
CA GLY A 5 -0.78 -10.07 8.42
C GLY A 5 -0.21 -9.80 9.82
N LYS A 6 -0.79 -10.49 10.81
CA LYS A 6 -0.50 -10.27 12.25
C LYS A 6 0.88 -10.77 12.69
N GLY A 7 1.53 -11.64 11.91
CA GLY A 7 2.81 -12.24 12.29
C GLY A 7 3.94 -11.22 12.47
N ILE A 8 3.95 -10.16 11.64
CA ILE A 8 4.92 -9.07 11.75
C ILE A 8 4.75 -8.31 13.07
N ASP A 9 3.51 -7.95 13.41
CA ASP A 9 3.20 -7.21 14.64
C ASP A 9 3.57 -8.04 15.86
N ALA A 10 3.24 -9.34 15.88
CA ALA A 10 3.58 -10.26 16.97
C ALA A 10 5.10 -10.45 17.12
N LEU A 11 5.82 -10.54 16.00
CA LEU A 11 7.27 -10.66 16.02
C LEU A 11 7.91 -9.39 16.59
N GLN A 12 7.50 -8.23 16.13
CA GLN A 12 8.00 -6.93 16.60
C GLN A 12 7.75 -6.75 18.10
N GLU A 13 6.53 -7.07 18.56
CA GLU A 13 6.15 -6.99 19.97
C GLU A 13 7.00 -7.92 20.85
N LYS A 14 7.23 -9.16 20.41
CA LYS A 14 8.09 -10.12 21.12
C LYS A 14 9.50 -9.57 21.34
N TYR A 15 10.12 -8.98 20.31
CA TYR A 15 11.46 -8.39 20.45
C TYR A 15 11.44 -7.17 21.38
N LEU A 16 10.41 -6.32 21.26
CA LEU A 16 10.25 -5.15 22.10
C LEU A 16 10.12 -5.52 23.61
N GLN A 17 9.28 -6.51 23.93
CA GLN A 17 9.06 -6.97 25.30
C GLN A 17 10.31 -7.62 25.93
N ASN A 18 11.21 -8.16 25.13
CA ASN A 18 12.48 -8.73 25.59
C ASN A 18 13.64 -7.71 25.59
N GLY A 19 13.36 -6.43 25.34
CA GLY A 19 14.38 -5.38 25.37
C GLY A 19 15.27 -5.28 24.12
N PHE A 20 14.97 -6.06 23.08
CA PHE A 20 15.71 -6.07 21.81
C PHE A 20 15.20 -4.94 20.90
N LEU A 21 15.52 -3.69 21.26
CA LEU A 21 15.01 -2.50 20.56
C LEU A 21 15.53 -2.39 19.12
N THR A 22 16.79 -2.72 18.91
CA THR A 22 17.41 -2.67 17.58
C THR A 22 16.74 -3.65 16.62
N GLU A 23 16.53 -4.89 17.05
CA GLU A 23 15.87 -5.93 16.26
C GLU A 23 14.41 -5.57 15.99
N SER A 24 13.69 -5.03 16.98
CA SER A 24 12.33 -4.52 16.81
C SER A 24 12.27 -3.41 15.74
N TYR A 25 13.25 -2.49 15.75
CA TYR A 25 13.38 -1.44 14.73
C TYR A 25 13.71 -2.03 13.35
N MET A 26 14.61 -3.01 13.27
CA MET A 26 14.93 -3.69 12.01
C MET A 26 13.69 -4.36 11.40
N ILE A 27 12.86 -5.01 12.23
CA ILE A 27 11.58 -5.60 11.79
C ILE A 27 10.65 -4.52 11.22
N GLU A 28 10.58 -3.34 11.87
CA GLU A 28 9.78 -2.21 11.39
C GLU A 28 10.23 -1.76 9.98
N VAL A 29 11.54 -1.59 9.78
CA VAL A 29 12.11 -1.15 8.50
C VAL A 29 11.88 -2.21 7.42
N LEU A 30 12.26 -3.45 7.69
CA LEU A 30 12.12 -4.56 6.73
C LEU A 30 10.66 -4.80 6.33
N SER A 31 9.73 -4.74 7.28
CA SER A 31 8.32 -4.90 6.99
C SER A 31 7.75 -3.73 6.17
N SER A 32 8.27 -2.52 6.36
CA SER A 32 7.93 -1.38 5.52
C SER A 32 8.40 -1.58 4.08
N GLU A 33 9.63 -2.06 3.89
CA GLU A 33 10.14 -2.42 2.56
C GLU A 33 9.33 -3.55 1.90
N LEU A 34 8.94 -4.57 2.66
CA LEU A 34 8.06 -5.63 2.16
C LEU A 34 6.71 -5.10 1.70
N LEU A 35 6.14 -4.15 2.45
CA LEU A 35 4.88 -3.51 2.05
C LEU A 35 5.05 -2.71 0.76
N LEU A 36 6.15 -1.97 0.60
CA LEU A 36 6.47 -1.25 -0.63
C LEU A 36 6.64 -2.20 -1.84
N LYS A 37 7.34 -3.32 -1.66
CA LYS A 37 7.43 -4.37 -2.70
C LYS A 37 6.07 -4.94 -3.06
N SER A 38 5.16 -5.03 -2.12
CA SER A 38 3.79 -5.54 -2.37
C SER A 38 2.98 -4.65 -3.30
N TYR A 39 3.26 -3.35 -3.37
CA TYR A 39 2.63 -2.47 -4.40
C TYR A 39 3.08 -2.84 -5.80
N ARG A 40 4.36 -3.13 -5.99
CA ARG A 40 4.88 -3.60 -7.27
C ARG A 40 4.27 -4.96 -7.65
N ALA A 41 4.26 -5.89 -6.72
CA ALA A 41 3.61 -7.20 -6.94
C ALA A 41 2.12 -7.05 -7.28
N TYR A 42 1.43 -6.07 -6.68
CA TYR A 42 0.05 -5.77 -7.03
C TYR A 42 -0.09 -5.25 -8.47
N THR A 43 0.78 -4.35 -8.92
CA THR A 43 0.73 -3.85 -10.31
C THR A 43 0.96 -4.96 -11.31
N GLU A 44 1.92 -5.84 -11.06
CA GLU A 44 2.18 -7.03 -11.89
C GLU A 44 0.98 -8.00 -11.87
N TRP A 45 0.38 -8.22 -10.72
CA TRP A 45 -0.82 -9.05 -10.57
C TRP A 45 -1.99 -8.53 -11.41
N VAL A 46 -2.21 -7.20 -11.42
CA VAL A 46 -3.28 -6.57 -12.22
C VAL A 46 -3.05 -6.82 -13.72
N VAL A 47 -1.82 -6.69 -14.20
CA VAL A 47 -1.49 -6.98 -15.60
C VAL A 47 -1.84 -8.43 -15.95
N VAL A 48 -1.37 -9.38 -15.15
CA VAL A 48 -1.54 -10.80 -15.41
C VAL A 48 -3.01 -11.25 -15.34
N HIS A 49 -3.76 -10.79 -14.33
CA HIS A 49 -5.10 -11.31 -14.06
C HIS A 49 -6.25 -10.47 -14.65
N ARG A 50 -5.98 -9.21 -14.97
CA ARG A 50 -7.01 -8.27 -15.47
C ARG A 50 -6.72 -7.75 -16.87
N ASN A 51 -5.50 -7.98 -17.39
CA ASN A 51 -5.04 -7.39 -18.65
C ASN A 51 -5.21 -5.86 -18.67
N LEU A 52 -4.92 -5.23 -17.53
CA LEU A 52 -4.99 -3.80 -17.31
C LEU A 52 -3.70 -3.32 -16.66
N HIS A 53 -3.40 -2.04 -16.75
CA HIS A 53 -2.25 -1.40 -16.13
C HIS A 53 -2.71 -0.44 -15.04
N VAL A 54 -1.93 -0.33 -13.96
CA VAL A 54 -2.20 0.62 -12.88
C VAL A 54 -1.60 1.97 -13.24
N ALA A 55 -2.44 2.98 -13.42
CA ALA A 55 -1.99 4.34 -13.70
C ALA A 55 -1.63 5.09 -12.40
N ARG A 56 -2.42 4.90 -11.36
CA ARG A 56 -2.21 5.57 -10.07
C ARG A 56 -2.84 4.78 -8.91
N LEU A 57 -2.24 4.92 -7.72
CA LEU A 57 -2.80 4.43 -6.46
C LEU A 57 -3.25 5.64 -5.61
N HIS A 58 -4.50 5.65 -5.19
CA HIS A 58 -5.09 6.69 -4.35
C HIS A 58 -5.31 6.14 -2.94
N PHE A 59 -4.60 6.69 -1.97
CA PHE A 59 -4.67 6.26 -0.57
C PHE A 59 -5.71 7.07 0.20
N LEU A 60 -6.37 6.43 1.18
CA LEU A 60 -7.31 7.11 2.05
C LEU A 60 -6.57 8.13 2.92
N GLY A 61 -7.20 9.29 3.13
CA GLY A 61 -6.64 10.36 3.96
C GLY A 61 -5.55 11.20 3.30
N THR A 62 -5.15 10.90 2.06
CA THR A 62 -4.27 11.79 1.30
C THR A 62 -5.09 12.98 0.81
N GLY A 63 -4.57 14.20 1.07
CA GLY A 63 -5.17 15.43 0.53
C GLY A 63 -5.22 15.38 -0.98
N ILE A 64 -6.41 15.50 -1.55
CA ILE A 64 -6.59 15.51 -2.99
C ILE A 64 -6.32 16.93 -3.44
N SER A 65 -5.45 17.08 -4.42
CA SER A 65 -5.35 18.31 -5.20
C SER A 65 -6.72 18.61 -5.80
N GLU A 66 -7.20 19.85 -5.69
CA GLU A 66 -8.55 20.31 -6.06
C GLU A 66 -8.94 20.06 -7.52
N THR A 67 -8.03 19.53 -8.33
CA THR A 67 -8.20 19.28 -9.78
C THR A 67 -8.71 17.89 -10.13
N SER A 68 -8.82 16.97 -9.18
CA SER A 68 -9.29 15.59 -9.46
C SER A 68 -10.70 15.40 -8.95
N GLU A 69 -11.61 15.28 -9.87
CA GLU A 69 -13.02 14.89 -9.76
C GLU A 69 -13.59 14.66 -8.34
N GLN A 70 -14.51 15.53 -7.93
CA GLN A 70 -15.19 15.51 -6.62
C GLN A 70 -15.68 14.12 -6.17
N LYS A 71 -15.93 13.20 -7.11
CA LYS A 71 -16.44 11.86 -6.85
C LYS A 71 -15.39 10.93 -6.21
N ILE A 72 -14.11 11.06 -6.59
CA ILE A 72 -13.00 10.30 -5.98
C ILE A 72 -12.69 10.86 -4.60
N SER A 73 -12.75 12.17 -4.45
CA SER A 73 -12.50 12.88 -3.20
C SER A 73 -13.34 12.40 -2.03
N SER A 74 -14.65 12.19 -2.24
CA SER A 74 -15.54 11.72 -1.19
C SER A 74 -15.24 10.28 -0.74
N ARG A 75 -14.79 9.42 -1.65
CA ARG A 75 -14.43 8.01 -1.36
C ARG A 75 -13.12 7.86 -0.60
N LEU A 76 -12.20 8.81 -0.75
CA LEU A 76 -10.87 8.78 -0.11
C LEU A 76 -10.87 9.31 1.33
N ARG A 77 -12.03 9.63 1.90
CA ARG A 77 -12.11 10.03 3.31
C ARG A 77 -11.76 8.86 4.22
N LEU A 78 -10.95 9.12 5.24
CA LEU A 78 -10.59 8.11 6.25
C LEU A 78 -11.82 7.50 6.95
N ALA A 79 -12.89 8.27 7.10
CA ALA A 79 -14.16 7.80 7.68
C ALA A 79 -14.77 6.61 6.93
N ASN A 80 -14.41 6.41 5.65
CA ASN A 80 -14.89 5.27 4.86
C ASN A 80 -14.06 4.00 5.07
N LEU A 81 -12.95 4.07 5.80
CA LEU A 81 -12.05 2.91 6.00
C LEU A 81 -12.76 1.70 6.61
N PRO A 82 -13.58 1.81 7.69
CA PRO A 82 -14.26 0.64 8.25
C PRO A 82 -15.17 -0.07 7.24
N MET A 83 -15.92 0.69 6.47
CA MET A 83 -16.81 0.17 5.42
C MET A 83 -16.01 -0.56 4.34
N LEU A 84 -14.93 0.04 3.85
CA LEU A 84 -14.08 -0.58 2.83
C LEU A 84 -13.39 -1.86 3.30
N LEU A 85 -12.99 -1.93 4.57
CA LEU A 85 -12.42 -3.15 5.14
C LEU A 85 -13.44 -4.30 5.14
N GLN A 86 -14.70 -4.01 5.44
CA GLN A 86 -15.79 -4.99 5.35
C GLN A 86 -16.08 -5.41 3.90
N GLU A 87 -16.20 -4.45 3.00
CA GLU A 87 -16.47 -4.72 1.58
C GLU A 87 -15.39 -5.57 0.92
N LEU A 88 -14.12 -5.34 1.28
CA LEU A 88 -12.98 -6.10 0.77
C LEU A 88 -12.78 -7.45 1.48
N ALA A 89 -13.56 -7.73 2.53
CA ALA A 89 -13.40 -8.89 3.40
C ALA A 89 -11.94 -9.07 3.87
N LEU A 90 -11.24 -7.96 4.13
CA LEU A 90 -9.86 -7.97 4.58
C LEU A 90 -9.78 -8.46 6.02
N PRO A 91 -8.81 -9.33 6.37
CA PRO A 91 -8.54 -9.73 7.76
C PRO A 91 -7.82 -8.60 8.52
N VAL A 92 -8.34 -7.39 8.41
CA VAL A 92 -7.81 -6.14 8.94
C VAL A 92 -8.95 -5.41 9.63
N THR A 93 -8.68 -4.87 10.79
CA THR A 93 -9.57 -3.97 11.50
C THR A 93 -8.95 -2.57 11.58
N CYS A 94 -9.67 -1.58 12.05
CA CYS A 94 -9.12 -0.28 12.39
C CYS A 94 -9.64 0.17 13.76
N ASN A 95 -8.82 0.97 14.43
CA ASN A 95 -9.22 1.61 15.69
C ASN A 95 -9.97 2.94 15.42
N THR A 96 -10.35 3.64 16.48
CA THR A 96 -11.05 4.93 16.41
C THR A 96 -10.22 6.06 15.76
N ALA A 97 -8.89 5.92 15.73
CA ALA A 97 -7.99 6.84 15.03
C ALA A 97 -7.71 6.41 13.58
N TYR A 98 -8.47 5.44 13.07
CA TYR A 98 -8.30 4.86 11.72
C TYR A 98 -6.94 4.19 11.49
N CYS A 99 -6.22 3.80 12.54
CA CYS A 99 -5.02 2.99 12.39
C CYS A 99 -5.41 1.54 12.13
N MET A 100 -4.88 0.97 11.05
CA MET A 100 -5.15 -0.42 10.66
C MET A 100 -4.40 -1.41 11.55
N ILE A 101 -5.05 -2.54 11.84
CA ILE A 101 -4.51 -3.68 12.59
C ILE A 101 -4.75 -4.94 11.76
N PRO A 102 -3.72 -5.63 11.28
CA PRO A 102 -2.26 -5.43 11.49
C PRO A 102 -1.72 -4.10 10.97
N LYS A 103 -0.65 -3.57 11.60
CA LYS A 103 -0.04 -2.27 11.27
C LYS A 103 0.45 -2.19 9.83
N LYS A 104 1.00 -3.28 9.30
CA LYS A 104 1.50 -3.37 7.92
C LYS A 104 0.38 -3.78 6.96
N SER A 105 -0.65 -2.93 6.92
CA SER A 105 -1.81 -3.06 6.05
C SER A 105 -2.08 -1.73 5.36
N VAL A 106 -2.66 -1.79 4.17
CA VAL A 106 -3.03 -0.61 3.39
C VAL A 106 -4.27 -0.86 2.54
N VAL A 107 -5.09 0.16 2.42
CA VAL A 107 -6.24 0.19 1.50
C VAL A 107 -6.10 1.39 0.58
N PHE A 108 -6.35 1.17 -0.69
CA PHE A 108 -6.27 2.18 -1.73
C PHE A 108 -7.26 1.90 -2.85
N TYR A 109 -7.57 2.90 -3.64
CA TYR A 109 -8.20 2.76 -4.95
C TYR A 109 -7.11 2.76 -6.02
N ALA A 110 -7.19 1.84 -6.97
CA ALA A 110 -6.31 1.77 -8.12
C ALA A 110 -7.04 2.32 -9.35
N GLU A 111 -6.44 3.30 -9.99
CA GLU A 111 -6.84 3.78 -11.29
C GLU A 111 -6.24 2.86 -12.35
N LEU A 112 -7.10 2.25 -13.16
CA LEU A 112 -6.70 1.25 -14.14
C LEU A 112 -6.87 1.78 -15.57
N THR A 113 -5.96 1.41 -16.45
CA THR A 113 -5.98 1.77 -17.88
C THR A 113 -5.69 0.57 -18.76
N LYS A 114 -6.11 0.63 -20.02
CA LYS A 114 -5.76 -0.35 -21.06
C LYS A 114 -4.45 0.00 -21.77
N ASP A 115 -3.91 1.20 -21.57
CA ASP A 115 -2.68 1.62 -22.20
C ASP A 115 -1.46 0.91 -21.60
N PRO A 116 -0.76 0.04 -22.37
CA PRO A 116 0.37 -0.74 -21.88
C PRO A 116 1.62 0.12 -21.61
N PHE A 117 1.68 1.33 -22.12
CA PHE A 117 2.80 2.24 -21.91
C PHE A 117 2.66 3.09 -20.65
N THR A 118 1.50 3.03 -19.99
CA THR A 118 1.28 3.75 -18.74
C THR A 118 2.16 3.17 -17.63
N LYS A 119 2.99 4.02 -17.06
CA LYS A 119 3.74 3.71 -15.83
C LYS A 119 2.93 4.17 -14.62
N CYS A 120 2.83 3.31 -13.61
CA CYS A 120 2.19 3.69 -12.35
C CYS A 120 2.88 4.93 -11.79
N ALA A 121 2.12 6.00 -11.59
CA ALA A 121 2.62 7.18 -10.90
C ALA A 121 3.05 6.76 -9.49
N GLY A 122 4.29 7.05 -9.11
CA GLY A 122 4.87 6.66 -7.84
C GLY A 122 3.99 7.08 -6.65
N ILE A 123 4.10 6.35 -5.56
CA ILE A 123 3.30 6.59 -4.33
C ILE A 123 3.41 8.04 -3.86
N CYS A 124 4.59 8.64 -4.04
CA CYS A 124 4.87 10.01 -3.61
C CYS A 124 4.36 11.08 -4.57
N LEU A 125 4.09 10.76 -5.83
CA LEU A 125 3.67 11.73 -6.84
C LEU A 125 2.30 12.35 -6.52
N GLY A 126 1.39 11.54 -5.95
CA GLY A 126 0.08 11.99 -5.50
C GLY A 126 0.03 12.52 -4.06
N CYS A 127 1.16 12.49 -3.35
CA CYS A 127 1.25 12.95 -1.97
C CYS A 127 1.59 14.45 -1.96
N GLY A 128 0.71 15.27 -1.40
CA GLY A 128 0.91 16.73 -1.30
C GLY A 128 2.09 17.15 -0.39
N ARG A 129 2.67 16.22 0.37
CA ARG A 129 3.76 16.49 1.31
C ARG A 129 5.11 16.45 0.60
N ARG A 130 5.56 17.60 0.11
CA ARG A 130 6.83 17.73 -0.62
C ARG A 130 8.08 17.66 0.29
N ASP A 131 7.96 18.03 1.55
CA ASP A 131 8.99 18.04 2.58
C ASP A 131 9.14 16.71 3.35
N CYS A 132 8.56 15.64 2.86
CA CYS A 132 8.61 14.34 3.50
C CYS A 132 10.04 13.75 3.45
N PRO A 133 10.67 13.46 4.62
CA PRO A 133 12.02 12.90 4.65
C PRO A 133 12.08 11.48 4.04
N ASN A 134 10.94 10.82 3.92
CA ASN A 134 10.80 9.49 3.32
C ASN A 134 10.28 9.55 1.88
N ARG A 135 10.36 10.69 1.21
CA ARG A 135 9.94 10.81 -0.18
C ARG A 135 10.79 9.93 -1.08
N MET A 136 10.14 9.03 -1.82
CA MET A 136 10.84 8.01 -2.61
C MET A 136 11.24 8.48 -4.01
N GLU A 137 10.58 9.49 -4.56
CA GLU A 137 10.79 9.94 -5.95
C GLU A 137 12.09 10.72 -6.16
N GLU A 138 12.65 11.32 -5.11
CA GLU A 138 13.91 12.06 -5.18
C GLU A 138 15.15 11.20 -4.88
N LYS A 139 14.95 9.92 -4.56
CA LYS A 139 16.01 9.00 -4.14
C LYS A 139 16.43 8.01 -5.24
N GLU A 140 16.37 8.41 -6.50
CA GLU A 140 16.89 7.56 -7.60
C GLU A 140 18.38 7.24 -7.48
N ASN A 141 19.11 7.97 -6.63
CA ASN A 141 20.55 7.81 -6.41
C ASN A 141 20.92 7.02 -5.15
N PHE A 142 20.00 6.31 -4.51
CA PHE A 142 20.37 5.45 -3.39
C PHE A 142 20.91 4.11 -3.92
N PRO A 143 22.22 3.83 -3.80
CA PRO A 143 22.86 2.71 -4.50
C PRO A 143 22.51 1.33 -3.96
N LEU A 144 21.72 1.22 -2.88
CA LEU A 144 21.34 -0.07 -2.30
C LEU A 144 19.90 -0.02 -1.78
N ARG A 145 18.94 -0.28 -2.65
CA ARG A 145 17.62 -0.70 -2.19
C ARG A 145 17.67 -2.21 -1.93
N PHE A 146 17.20 -2.66 -0.79
CA PHE A 146 16.98 -4.10 -0.52
C PHE A 146 16.18 -4.77 -1.65
N ALA A 147 15.39 -3.98 -2.39
CA ALA A 147 14.67 -4.41 -3.57
C ALA A 147 15.58 -4.91 -4.71
N ASP A 148 16.76 -4.31 -4.85
CA ASP A 148 17.69 -4.64 -5.92
C ASP A 148 18.59 -5.86 -5.58
N MET A 149 18.58 -6.29 -4.32
CA MET A 149 19.39 -7.42 -3.85
C MET A 149 18.69 -8.78 -4.01
N THR A 150 17.44 -8.82 -4.38
CA THR A 150 16.70 -10.07 -4.56
C THR A 150 16.01 -10.10 -5.92
N ASP A 151 16.63 -10.71 -6.91
CA ASP A 151 16.02 -11.05 -8.21
C ASP A 151 14.89 -12.10 -8.08
N ARG A 152 14.55 -12.50 -6.88
CA ARG A 152 13.45 -13.43 -6.65
C ARG A 152 12.14 -12.66 -6.59
N PRO A 153 11.16 -12.97 -7.45
CA PRO A 153 9.81 -12.46 -7.27
C PRO A 153 9.34 -12.82 -5.87
N LEU A 154 8.74 -11.86 -5.15
CA LEU A 154 8.07 -12.15 -3.89
C LEU A 154 7.10 -13.29 -4.14
N SER A 155 7.35 -14.44 -3.54
CA SER A 155 6.33 -15.48 -3.51
C SER A 155 5.12 -14.88 -2.80
N TYR A 156 3.93 -15.04 -3.36
CA TYR A 156 2.65 -14.54 -2.83
C TYR A 156 2.35 -14.94 -1.36
N GLY A 157 3.28 -15.67 -0.71
CA GLY A 157 3.17 -16.09 0.67
C GLY A 157 3.35 -14.98 1.71
N TYR A 158 3.96 -13.83 1.35
CA TYR A 158 4.25 -12.75 2.29
C TYR A 158 3.19 -11.65 2.32
N ALA A 159 2.42 -11.48 1.24
CA ALA A 159 1.35 -10.49 1.19
C ALA A 159 0.10 -11.10 0.58
N ARG A 160 -1.06 -10.80 1.15
CA ARG A 160 -2.36 -11.15 0.59
C ARG A 160 -2.92 -9.96 -0.15
N ILE A 161 -3.30 -10.18 -1.42
CA ILE A 161 -3.91 -9.17 -2.27
C ILE A 161 -5.42 -9.38 -2.27
N PHE A 162 -6.15 -8.34 -1.93
CA PHE A 162 -7.61 -8.30 -1.93
C PHE A 162 -8.08 -7.23 -2.89
N SER A 163 -8.92 -7.60 -3.83
CA SER A 163 -9.44 -6.67 -4.82
C SER A 163 -10.94 -6.85 -5.02
N LYS A 164 -11.62 -5.73 -5.22
CA LYS A 164 -13.00 -5.70 -5.71
C LYS A 164 -13.01 -4.78 -6.94
N SER A 165 -13.53 -5.26 -8.06
CA SER A 165 -13.76 -4.40 -9.23
C SER A 165 -15.09 -3.68 -9.03
N THR A 166 -15.09 -2.37 -9.19
CA THR A 166 -16.33 -1.60 -9.37
C THR A 166 -16.45 -1.29 -10.85
N ASP A 167 -17.56 -1.68 -11.46
CA ASP A 167 -17.88 -1.30 -12.83
C ASP A 167 -18.08 0.23 -12.90
N GLU A 168 -17.92 0.79 -14.09
CA GLU A 168 -18.08 2.23 -14.36
C GLU A 168 -19.42 2.80 -13.86
N ASN A 169 -20.41 1.94 -13.59
CA ASN A 169 -21.75 2.30 -13.10
C ASN A 169 -21.89 2.28 -11.56
N GLY A 170 -20.81 2.03 -10.81
CA GLY A 170 -20.83 2.20 -9.35
C GLY A 170 -21.71 1.20 -8.59
N ARG A 171 -21.98 0.03 -9.15
CA ARG A 171 -22.64 -1.10 -8.46
C ARG A 171 -21.64 -2.15 -8.03
#